data_bd87a8076b2ae122917e1914a63ceeee
#
_entry.id   bd87a8076b2ae122917e1914a63ceeee
#
_cell.length_a   1.000
_cell.length_b   1.000
_cell.length_c   1.000
_cell.angle_alpha   90.00
_cell.angle_beta   90.00
_cell.angle_gamma   90.00
#
_symmetry.space_group_name_H-M   'P 1'
#
loop_
_entity.id
_entity.type
_entity.pdbx_description
1 polymer ?
#
loop_
_entity_poly.entity_id
_entity_poly.type
_entity_poly.pdbx_seq_one_letter_code
_entity_poly.pdbx_strand_id
1 'polypeptide(L)'
;MFNKGCKFAPRMNFFSHFLIDHKTASPAYNVALIMPDLLRNFTPKSCKFHFYDKHQALLNQQPEEPKLLDFLEGCIQHIERDKAFHSSAFFSESYQLLRNDWMVICKEYEIPKYWFSLHVLIEIMLDKYYIDNNIEKLTLFYHELKTERDTVVKGLDFLEHPEPATFMERYDRFCEIQYLFHYQNIDRIAYALHRIYQQIGLDIAWYSRHENPLVIAMAKLYDTWKEQLLQLGLHQIQRSNEGK
;
A
#
# COMPACT_ATOMS: atom_id res chain seq x y z
N MET A 1 -21.32 -12.91 -6.81
CA MET A 1 -20.38 -13.94 -7.30
C MET A 1 -19.08 -13.24 -7.68
N PHE A 2 -18.12 -13.15 -6.77
CA PHE A 2 -16.82 -12.56 -7.06
C PHE A 2 -16.00 -13.57 -7.86
N ASN A 3 -15.57 -13.14 -9.03
CA ASN A 3 -14.87 -13.97 -10.01
C ASN A 3 -13.50 -14.37 -9.46
N LYS A 4 -13.20 -15.66 -9.35
CA LYS A 4 -11.95 -16.26 -8.85
C LYS A 4 -10.69 -15.95 -9.69
N GLY A 5 -10.73 -14.93 -10.56
CA GLY A 5 -9.70 -14.66 -11.56
C GLY A 5 -8.72 -13.50 -11.26
N CYS A 6 -8.91 -12.72 -10.19
CA CYS A 6 -8.06 -11.56 -9.94
C CYS A 6 -6.88 -11.90 -9.02
N LYS A 7 -5.86 -12.59 -9.57
CA LYS A 7 -4.66 -12.97 -8.82
C LYS A 7 -3.59 -11.88 -8.70
N PHE A 8 -3.78 -10.68 -9.27
CA PHE A 8 -2.72 -9.67 -9.35
C PHE A 8 -3.29 -8.25 -9.36
N ALA A 9 -3.55 -7.70 -8.19
CA ALA A 9 -3.53 -6.25 -8.02
C ALA A 9 -2.19 -5.88 -7.34
N PRO A 10 -1.38 -4.96 -7.88
CA PRO A 10 -0.36 -4.33 -7.07
C PRO A 10 -1.08 -3.59 -5.95
N ARG A 11 -0.73 -3.88 -4.72
CA ARG A 11 -1.24 -3.22 -3.52
C ARG A 11 -0.35 -2.03 -3.26
N MET A 12 -0.91 -0.87 -2.93
CA MET A 12 -0.17 0.40 -2.93
C MET A 12 -0.57 1.35 -1.78
N ASN A 13 -1.11 0.82 -0.69
CA ASN A 13 -1.48 1.60 0.49
C ASN A 13 -0.41 1.52 1.60
N PHE A 14 0.82 1.89 1.28
CA PHE A 14 1.96 1.79 2.18
C PHE A 14 1.80 2.62 3.46
N PHE A 15 1.36 3.87 3.32
CA PHE A 15 1.28 4.77 4.45
C PHE A 15 0.12 4.43 5.38
N SER A 16 -0.98 3.93 4.85
CA SER A 16 -2.13 3.47 5.63
C SER A 16 -1.75 2.34 6.58
N HIS A 17 -1.01 1.33 6.09
CA HIS A 17 -0.52 0.23 6.93
C HIS A 17 0.38 0.74 8.06
N PHE A 18 1.35 1.59 7.72
CA PHE A 18 2.23 2.18 8.71
C PHE A 18 1.46 2.99 9.75
N LEU A 19 0.55 3.88 9.31
CA LEU A 19 -0.14 4.80 10.22
C LEU A 19 -1.07 4.07 11.19
N ILE A 20 -1.80 3.06 10.71
CA ILE A 20 -2.83 2.35 11.49
C ILE A 20 -2.21 1.41 12.53
N ASP A 21 -1.14 0.71 12.15
CA ASP A 21 -0.56 -0.35 12.99
C ASP A 21 0.79 0.04 13.62
N HIS A 22 1.18 1.34 13.55
CA HIS A 22 2.45 1.85 14.08
C HIS A 22 2.62 1.59 15.58
N LYS A 23 3.79 1.06 15.95
CA LYS A 23 4.22 0.84 17.34
C LYS A 23 5.43 1.72 17.66
N THR A 24 5.28 2.70 18.54
CA THR A 24 6.37 3.65 18.89
C THR A 24 7.65 2.95 19.39
N ALA A 25 7.53 1.82 20.07
CA ALA A 25 8.65 1.11 20.65
C ALA A 25 9.32 0.10 19.70
N SER A 26 8.80 -0.11 18.48
CA SER A 26 9.31 -1.15 17.57
C SER A 26 9.44 -0.65 16.12
N PRO A 27 10.49 0.14 15.79
CA PRO A 27 10.74 0.56 14.41
C PRO A 27 10.92 -0.61 13.44
N ALA A 28 11.52 -1.73 13.88
CA ALA A 28 11.67 -2.95 13.07
C ALA A 28 10.32 -3.53 12.62
N TYR A 29 9.34 -3.55 13.52
CA TYR A 29 7.96 -3.92 13.20
C TYR A 29 7.33 -2.94 12.21
N ASN A 30 7.52 -1.63 12.44
CA ASN A 30 6.90 -0.59 11.63
C ASN A 30 7.35 -0.62 10.17
N VAL A 31 8.65 -0.81 9.91
CA VAL A 31 9.15 -0.91 8.53
C VAL A 31 8.65 -2.18 7.85
N ALA A 32 8.39 -3.23 8.61
CA ALA A 32 7.89 -4.49 8.09
C ALA A 32 6.40 -4.44 7.69
N LEU A 33 5.64 -3.45 8.17
CA LEU A 33 4.25 -3.24 7.78
C LEU A 33 4.05 -2.97 6.27
N ILE A 34 5.11 -2.66 5.54
CA ILE A 34 5.04 -2.45 4.08
C ILE A 34 5.86 -3.47 3.29
N MET A 35 6.61 -4.34 3.97
CA MET A 35 7.53 -5.27 3.32
C MET A 35 6.83 -6.30 2.42
N PRO A 36 5.67 -6.89 2.76
CA PRO A 36 5.00 -7.83 1.87
C PRO A 36 4.69 -7.24 0.49
N ASP A 37 4.32 -5.97 0.43
CA ASP A 37 4.04 -5.27 -0.82
C ASP A 37 5.33 -4.90 -1.57
N LEU A 38 6.37 -4.44 -0.89
CA LEU A 38 7.66 -4.18 -1.51
C LEU A 38 8.29 -5.47 -2.06
N LEU A 39 8.24 -6.57 -1.30
CA LEU A 39 8.69 -7.89 -1.76
C LEU A 39 7.95 -8.32 -3.01
N ARG A 40 6.64 -8.16 -3.04
CA ARG A 40 5.82 -8.49 -4.21
C ARG A 40 6.14 -7.62 -5.43
N ASN A 41 6.42 -6.32 -5.22
CA ASN A 41 6.68 -5.37 -6.30
C ASN A 41 8.11 -5.45 -6.83
N PHE A 42 9.08 -5.80 -5.98
CA PHE A 42 10.51 -5.75 -6.32
C PHE A 42 11.12 -7.12 -6.62
N THR A 43 10.37 -8.21 -6.38
CA THR A 43 10.84 -9.59 -6.57
C THR A 43 10.10 -10.28 -7.73
N PRO A 44 10.73 -11.24 -8.43
CA PRO A 44 10.06 -12.04 -9.43
C PRO A 44 8.80 -12.73 -8.89
N LYS A 45 7.72 -12.76 -9.68
CA LYS A 45 6.40 -13.29 -9.29
C LYS A 45 6.41 -14.79 -8.89
N SER A 46 7.45 -15.52 -9.24
CA SER A 46 7.64 -16.93 -8.87
C SER A 46 8.02 -17.11 -7.40
N CYS A 47 8.57 -16.08 -6.77
CA CYS A 47 9.00 -16.14 -5.37
C CYS A 47 7.81 -16.05 -4.43
N LYS A 48 7.84 -16.89 -3.40
CA LYS A 48 6.85 -16.90 -2.31
C LYS A 48 7.57 -16.79 -0.98
N PHE A 49 7.06 -15.93 -0.11
CA PHE A 49 7.61 -15.72 1.22
C PHE A 49 6.62 -16.27 2.25
N HIS A 50 7.10 -17.16 3.13
CA HIS A 50 6.30 -17.88 4.12
C HIS A 50 6.48 -17.27 5.51
N PHE A 51 5.93 -16.07 5.74
CA PHE A 51 6.14 -15.29 6.97
C PHE A 51 5.72 -16.03 8.22
N TYR A 52 4.57 -16.71 8.21
CA TYR A 52 4.07 -17.46 9.38
C TYR A 52 4.99 -18.62 9.74
N ASP A 53 5.43 -19.41 8.76
CA ASP A 53 6.33 -20.54 8.98
C ASP A 53 7.69 -20.07 9.51
N LYS A 54 8.22 -19.00 8.91
CA LYS A 54 9.49 -18.38 9.33
C LYS A 54 9.40 -17.79 10.73
N HIS A 55 8.30 -17.13 11.08
CA HIS A 55 8.05 -16.59 12.41
C HIS A 55 8.00 -17.72 13.46
N GLN A 56 7.24 -18.79 13.20
CA GLN A 56 7.15 -19.93 14.10
C GLN A 56 8.49 -20.64 14.27
N ALA A 57 9.26 -20.79 13.19
CA ALA A 57 10.60 -21.36 13.24
C ALA A 57 11.55 -20.52 14.12
N LEU A 58 11.49 -19.18 14.00
CA LEU A 58 12.30 -18.28 14.80
C LEU A 58 11.93 -18.35 16.28
N LEU A 59 10.65 -18.38 16.64
CA LEU A 59 10.21 -18.52 18.02
C LEU A 59 10.74 -19.80 18.67
N ASN A 60 10.78 -20.92 17.94
CA ASN A 60 11.25 -22.20 18.44
C ASN A 60 12.78 -22.23 18.68
N GLN A 61 13.55 -21.33 18.05
CA GLN A 61 15.00 -21.23 18.21
C GLN A 61 15.43 -20.34 19.39
N GLN A 62 14.51 -19.77 20.17
CA GLN A 62 14.78 -18.79 21.24
C GLN A 62 15.66 -17.64 20.70
N PRO A 63 15.10 -16.74 19.88
CA PRO A 63 15.89 -15.82 19.11
C PRO A 63 16.67 -14.85 19.97
N GLU A 64 18.00 -14.76 19.73
CA GLU A 64 18.85 -13.69 20.25
C GLU A 64 18.64 -12.35 19.52
N GLU A 65 17.80 -12.35 18.46
CA GLU A 65 17.56 -11.18 17.60
C GLU A 65 16.09 -10.70 17.68
N PRO A 66 15.71 -9.90 18.69
CA PRO A 66 14.33 -9.43 18.87
C PRO A 66 13.83 -8.59 17.68
N LYS A 67 14.71 -7.83 17.00
CA LYS A 67 14.34 -7.03 15.82
C LYS A 67 13.87 -7.88 14.64
N LEU A 68 14.40 -9.10 14.48
CA LEU A 68 13.97 -9.99 13.40
C LEU A 68 12.58 -10.58 13.69
N LEU A 69 12.28 -10.86 14.96
CA LEU A 69 10.95 -11.27 15.37
C LEU A 69 9.92 -10.15 15.10
N ASP A 70 10.21 -8.94 15.56
CA ASP A 70 9.39 -7.74 15.30
C ASP A 70 9.15 -7.53 13.80
N PHE A 71 10.19 -7.71 12.97
CA PHE A 71 10.08 -7.61 11.51
C PHE A 71 9.09 -8.64 10.94
N LEU A 72 9.16 -9.91 11.35
CA LEU A 72 8.23 -10.93 10.88
C LEU A 72 6.80 -10.67 11.37
N GLU A 73 6.64 -10.21 12.61
CA GLU A 73 5.33 -9.80 13.14
C GLU A 73 4.71 -8.66 12.34
N GLY A 74 5.52 -7.65 11.95
CA GLY A 74 5.05 -6.56 11.09
C GLY A 74 4.60 -7.05 9.71
N CYS A 75 5.34 -7.99 9.11
CA CYS A 75 4.93 -8.61 7.84
C CYS A 75 3.59 -9.38 7.98
N ILE A 76 3.41 -10.12 9.07
CA ILE A 76 2.17 -10.85 9.35
C ILE A 76 1.02 -9.87 9.57
N GLN A 77 1.25 -8.82 10.37
CA GLN A 77 0.24 -7.79 10.63
C GLN A 77 -0.25 -7.12 9.36
N HIS A 78 0.68 -6.80 8.43
CA HIS A 78 0.29 -6.29 7.11
C HIS A 78 -0.71 -7.22 6.41
N ILE A 79 -0.41 -8.53 6.35
CA ILE A 79 -1.26 -9.52 5.67
C ILE A 79 -2.65 -9.59 6.33
N GLU A 80 -2.71 -9.59 7.66
CA GLU A 80 -4.00 -9.64 8.37
C GLU A 80 -4.79 -8.33 8.21
N ARG A 81 -4.13 -7.18 8.26
CA ARG A 81 -4.75 -5.88 8.03
C ARG A 81 -5.32 -5.78 6.62
N ASP A 82 -4.57 -6.22 5.63
CA ASP A 82 -4.97 -6.21 4.23
C ASP A 82 -6.22 -7.10 3.99
N LYS A 83 -6.25 -8.31 4.56
CA LYS A 83 -7.45 -9.15 4.51
C LYS A 83 -8.66 -8.47 5.18
N ALA A 84 -8.45 -7.87 6.36
CA ALA A 84 -9.50 -7.16 7.08
C ALA A 84 -10.01 -5.95 6.29
N PHE A 85 -9.13 -5.16 5.67
CA PHE A 85 -9.48 -4.03 4.83
C PHE A 85 -10.36 -4.44 3.65
N HIS A 86 -9.94 -5.43 2.87
CA HIS A 86 -10.68 -5.89 1.69
C HIS A 86 -12.00 -6.60 1.99
N SER A 87 -12.17 -7.11 3.20
CA SER A 87 -13.43 -7.70 3.67
C SER A 87 -14.34 -6.71 4.40
N SER A 88 -13.89 -5.48 4.62
CA SER A 88 -14.61 -4.47 5.40
C SER A 88 -15.82 -3.88 4.65
N ALA A 89 -16.81 -3.44 5.42
CA ALA A 89 -17.92 -2.65 4.90
C ALA A 89 -17.41 -1.38 4.22
N PHE A 90 -16.40 -0.72 4.81
CA PHE A 90 -15.76 0.46 4.26
C PHE A 90 -15.29 0.27 2.81
N PHE A 91 -14.51 -0.78 2.53
CA PHE A 91 -14.02 -1.06 1.18
C PHE A 91 -15.18 -1.34 0.22
N SER A 92 -16.14 -2.16 0.65
CA SER A 92 -17.32 -2.50 -0.15
C SER A 92 -18.16 -1.28 -0.50
N GLU A 93 -18.43 -0.41 0.48
CA GLU A 93 -19.23 0.81 0.31
C GLU A 93 -18.49 1.84 -0.55
N SER A 94 -17.19 2.04 -0.34
CA SER A 94 -16.33 2.88 -1.19
C SER A 94 -16.35 2.41 -2.64
N TYR A 95 -16.25 1.09 -2.86
CA TYR A 95 -16.30 0.52 -4.19
C TYR A 95 -17.66 0.75 -4.88
N GLN A 96 -18.75 0.52 -4.17
CA GLN A 96 -20.10 0.72 -4.69
C GLN A 96 -20.39 2.19 -5.02
N LEU A 97 -19.94 3.10 -4.16
CA LEU A 97 -20.07 4.54 -4.35
C LEU A 97 -19.41 5.01 -5.64
N LEU A 98 -18.14 4.64 -5.82
CA LEU A 98 -17.31 5.18 -6.90
C LEU A 98 -17.48 4.43 -8.23
N ARG A 99 -18.02 3.22 -8.20
CA ARG A 99 -18.02 2.30 -9.34
C ARG A 99 -18.62 2.90 -10.62
N ASN A 100 -19.78 3.53 -10.53
CA ASN A 100 -20.49 4.00 -11.71
C ASN A 100 -19.77 5.18 -12.36
N ASP A 101 -19.35 6.15 -11.57
CA ASP A 101 -18.64 7.34 -12.05
C ASP A 101 -17.26 6.93 -12.60
N TRP A 102 -16.55 6.04 -11.91
CA TRP A 102 -15.27 5.52 -12.38
C TRP A 102 -15.41 4.75 -13.70
N MET A 103 -16.47 3.96 -13.85
CA MET A 103 -16.74 3.22 -15.09
C MET A 103 -17.00 4.17 -16.27
N VAL A 104 -17.71 5.29 -16.06
CA VAL A 104 -17.91 6.34 -17.08
C VAL A 104 -16.58 6.96 -17.46
N ILE A 105 -15.75 7.36 -16.49
CA ILE A 105 -14.41 7.91 -16.72
C ILE A 105 -13.54 6.91 -17.48
N CYS A 106 -13.51 5.66 -17.05
CA CYS A 106 -12.73 4.62 -17.73
C CYS A 106 -13.14 4.42 -19.18
N LYS A 107 -14.44 4.50 -19.47
CA LYS A 107 -14.95 4.40 -20.85
C LYS A 107 -14.54 5.62 -21.69
N GLU A 108 -14.64 6.83 -21.13
CA GLU A 108 -14.28 8.09 -21.81
C GLU A 108 -12.80 8.14 -22.14
N TYR A 109 -11.96 7.68 -21.22
CA TYR A 109 -10.49 7.73 -21.36
C TYR A 109 -9.86 6.40 -21.82
N GLU A 110 -10.70 5.45 -22.26
CA GLU A 110 -10.25 4.12 -22.75
C GLU A 110 -9.36 3.39 -21.74
N ILE A 111 -9.64 3.54 -20.43
CA ILE A 111 -8.91 2.86 -19.35
C ILE A 111 -9.45 1.43 -19.23
N PRO A 112 -8.66 0.40 -19.54
CA PRO A 112 -9.13 -0.98 -19.48
C PRO A 112 -9.25 -1.46 -18.03
N LYS A 113 -10.01 -2.54 -17.79
CA LYS A 113 -10.11 -3.20 -16.48
C LYS A 113 -10.51 -2.24 -15.34
N TYR A 114 -11.56 -1.46 -15.53
CA TYR A 114 -12.03 -0.45 -14.57
C TYR A 114 -12.15 -0.99 -13.13
N TRP A 115 -12.55 -2.25 -12.98
CA TRP A 115 -12.69 -2.91 -11.69
C TRP A 115 -11.35 -3.06 -10.94
N PHE A 116 -10.26 -3.25 -11.68
CA PHE A 116 -8.91 -3.32 -11.14
C PHE A 116 -8.42 -1.92 -10.73
N SER A 117 -8.55 -0.95 -11.63
CA SER A 117 -8.10 0.42 -11.33
C SER A 117 -8.92 1.08 -10.23
N LEU A 118 -10.22 0.78 -10.12
CA LEU A 118 -11.03 1.27 -9.01
C LEU A 118 -10.55 0.73 -7.66
N HIS A 119 -10.25 -0.57 -7.59
CA HIS A 119 -9.69 -1.18 -6.40
C HIS A 119 -8.40 -0.46 -5.96
N VAL A 120 -7.45 -0.32 -6.88
CA VAL A 120 -6.18 0.37 -6.63
C VAL A 120 -6.38 1.86 -6.30
N LEU A 121 -7.33 2.52 -6.97
CA LEU A 121 -7.62 3.92 -6.73
C LEU A 121 -8.13 4.16 -5.31
N ILE A 122 -9.00 3.30 -4.77
CA ILE A 122 -9.47 3.38 -3.40
C ILE A 122 -8.30 3.29 -2.41
N GLU A 123 -7.37 2.38 -2.62
CA GLU A 123 -6.18 2.22 -1.78
C GLU A 123 -5.29 3.47 -1.80
N ILE A 124 -5.00 4.01 -3.01
CA ILE A 124 -4.19 5.22 -3.16
C ILE A 124 -4.91 6.46 -2.59
N MET A 125 -6.22 6.55 -2.76
CA MET A 125 -7.02 7.65 -2.18
C MET A 125 -7.03 7.60 -0.65
N LEU A 126 -7.01 6.41 -0.05
CA LEU A 126 -6.88 6.23 1.39
C LEU A 126 -5.51 6.71 1.89
N ASP A 127 -4.43 6.34 1.19
CA ASP A 127 -3.09 6.86 1.50
C ASP A 127 -3.06 8.40 1.38
N LYS A 128 -3.62 8.97 0.31
CA LYS A 128 -3.74 10.43 0.17
C LYS A 128 -4.47 11.06 1.35
N TYR A 129 -5.62 10.51 1.74
CA TYR A 129 -6.40 11.03 2.86
C TYR A 129 -5.58 11.06 4.16
N TYR A 130 -4.86 9.99 4.45
CA TYR A 130 -4.01 9.93 5.62
C TYR A 130 -2.79 10.85 5.53
N ILE A 131 -2.18 10.99 4.36
CA ILE A 131 -1.05 11.91 4.11
C ILE A 131 -1.48 13.37 4.30
N ASP A 132 -2.63 13.75 3.74
CA ASP A 132 -3.16 15.12 3.85
C ASP A 132 -3.39 15.53 5.32
N ASN A 133 -3.66 14.55 6.21
CA ASN A 133 -3.97 14.80 7.61
C ASN A 133 -2.82 14.46 8.60
N ASN A 134 -1.73 13.84 8.13
CA ASN A 134 -0.66 13.33 9.00
C ASN A 134 0.73 13.45 8.35
N ILE A 135 1.07 14.61 7.82
CA ILE A 135 2.31 14.82 7.07
C ILE A 135 3.57 14.57 7.91
N GLU A 136 3.53 14.88 9.21
CA GLU A 136 4.65 14.62 10.12
C GLU A 136 4.88 13.11 10.28
N LYS A 137 3.81 12.31 10.28
CA LYS A 137 3.90 10.85 10.34
C LYS A 137 4.48 10.25 9.06
N LEU A 138 4.25 10.89 7.90
CA LEU A 138 4.91 10.49 6.65
C LEU A 138 6.42 10.76 6.70
N THR A 139 6.84 11.84 7.34
CA THR A 139 8.27 12.11 7.59
C THR A 139 8.87 11.03 8.49
N LEU A 140 8.18 10.66 9.58
CA LEU A 140 8.59 9.58 10.47
C LEU A 140 8.68 8.23 9.72
N PHE A 141 7.68 7.93 8.87
CA PHE A 141 7.67 6.73 8.04
C PHE A 141 8.99 6.57 7.24
N TYR A 142 9.38 7.59 6.47
CA TYR A 142 10.62 7.52 5.70
C TYR A 142 11.89 7.55 6.57
N HIS A 143 11.82 8.19 7.73
CA HIS A 143 12.92 8.15 8.70
C HIS A 143 13.14 6.71 9.23
N GLU A 144 12.10 6.04 9.66
CA GLU A 144 12.19 4.66 10.17
C GLU A 144 12.66 3.69 9.07
N LEU A 145 12.16 3.81 7.84
CA LEU A 145 12.64 3.01 6.72
C LEU A 145 14.14 3.14 6.51
N LYS A 146 14.68 4.35 6.58
CA LYS A 146 16.13 4.59 6.43
C LYS A 146 16.92 4.05 7.63
N THR A 147 16.42 4.25 8.83
CA THR A 147 17.11 3.87 10.08
C THR A 147 17.16 2.34 10.25
N GLU A 148 16.09 1.63 9.90
CA GLU A 148 15.99 0.16 10.02
C GLU A 148 16.42 -0.59 8.76
N ARG A 149 17.21 0.06 7.88
CA ARG A 149 17.71 -0.56 6.65
C ARG A 149 18.42 -1.90 6.89
N ASP A 150 19.24 -1.98 7.94
CA ASP A 150 19.99 -3.21 8.28
C ASP A 150 19.05 -4.32 8.76
N THR A 151 17.95 -3.97 9.43
CA THR A 151 16.89 -4.93 9.79
C THR A 151 16.22 -5.49 8.53
N VAL A 152 15.99 -4.66 7.52
CA VAL A 152 15.45 -5.13 6.22
C VAL A 152 16.42 -6.10 5.56
N VAL A 153 17.74 -5.81 5.53
CA VAL A 153 18.77 -6.74 4.99
C VAL A 153 18.71 -8.09 5.69
N LYS A 154 18.73 -8.09 7.03
CA LYS A 154 18.61 -9.33 7.82
C LYS A 154 17.30 -10.09 7.57
N GLY A 155 16.19 -9.35 7.43
CA GLY A 155 14.90 -9.92 7.08
C GLY A 155 14.90 -10.61 5.73
N LEU A 156 15.52 -10.01 4.71
CA LEU A 156 15.68 -10.61 3.38
C LEU A 156 16.52 -11.89 3.42
N ASP A 157 17.63 -11.88 4.16
CA ASP A 157 18.50 -13.05 4.33
C ASP A 157 17.73 -14.18 5.01
N PHE A 158 17.00 -13.89 6.09
CA PHE A 158 16.20 -14.87 6.80
C PHE A 158 15.03 -15.42 5.97
N LEU A 159 14.43 -14.59 5.12
CA LEU A 159 13.40 -14.99 4.17
C LEU A 159 13.96 -15.73 2.94
N GLU A 160 15.28 -15.88 2.85
CA GLU A 160 15.97 -16.52 1.73
C GLU A 160 15.64 -15.83 0.39
N HIS A 161 15.69 -14.48 0.39
CA HIS A 161 15.39 -13.72 -0.82
C HIS A 161 16.39 -14.03 -1.94
N PRO A 162 15.95 -14.37 -3.17
CA PRO A 162 16.85 -14.83 -4.22
C PRO A 162 17.81 -13.75 -4.73
N GLU A 163 17.41 -12.48 -4.67
CA GLU A 163 18.19 -11.34 -5.19
C GLU A 163 18.20 -10.17 -4.19
N PRO A 164 18.78 -10.34 -2.98
CA PRO A 164 18.68 -9.32 -1.93
C PRO A 164 19.35 -7.99 -2.32
N ALA A 165 20.44 -8.01 -3.07
CA ALA A 165 21.13 -6.81 -3.52
C ALA A 165 20.23 -5.97 -4.47
N THR A 166 19.62 -6.60 -5.47
CA THR A 166 18.69 -5.95 -6.41
C THR A 166 17.46 -5.39 -5.68
N PHE A 167 16.96 -6.12 -4.69
CA PHE A 167 15.87 -5.63 -3.84
C PHE A 167 16.28 -4.37 -3.08
N MET A 168 17.45 -4.39 -2.44
CA MET A 168 17.96 -3.25 -1.65
C MET A 168 18.22 -2.01 -2.49
N GLU A 169 18.70 -2.13 -3.72
CA GLU A 169 18.80 -0.98 -4.64
C GLU A 169 17.45 -0.30 -4.86
N ARG A 170 16.38 -1.08 -5.05
CA ARG A 170 15.02 -0.55 -5.24
C ARG A 170 14.45 0.02 -3.95
N TYR A 171 14.73 -0.62 -2.82
CA TYR A 171 14.35 -0.15 -1.49
C TYR A 171 15.01 1.20 -1.16
N ASP A 172 16.32 1.31 -1.35
CA ASP A 172 17.07 2.54 -1.13
C ASP A 172 16.52 3.68 -2.01
N ARG A 173 16.26 3.38 -3.30
CA ARG A 173 15.63 4.33 -4.22
C ARG A 173 14.22 4.74 -3.79
N PHE A 174 13.40 3.83 -3.29
CA PHE A 174 12.10 4.12 -2.71
C PHE A 174 12.21 5.11 -1.53
N CYS A 175 13.17 4.87 -0.64
CA CYS A 175 13.45 5.73 0.51
C CYS A 175 14.03 7.11 0.12
N GLU A 176 14.77 7.20 -0.99
CA GLU A 176 15.34 8.46 -1.50
C GLU A 176 14.30 9.32 -2.19
N ILE A 177 13.52 8.74 -3.10
CA ILE A 177 12.54 9.48 -3.92
C ILE A 177 11.38 9.99 -3.06
N GLN A 178 11.00 9.27 -2.01
CA GLN A 178 9.92 9.64 -1.08
C GLN A 178 8.60 10.02 -1.80
N TYR A 179 8.24 9.23 -2.81
CA TYR A 179 7.19 9.60 -3.77
C TYR A 179 5.80 9.76 -3.12
N LEU A 180 5.56 9.19 -1.93
CA LEU A 180 4.29 9.34 -1.24
C LEU A 180 3.98 10.80 -0.86
N PHE A 181 4.99 11.65 -0.67
CA PHE A 181 4.77 13.10 -0.52
C PHE A 181 4.06 13.71 -1.72
N HIS A 182 4.22 13.12 -2.91
CA HIS A 182 3.54 13.59 -4.10
C HIS A 182 2.05 13.25 -4.14
N TYR A 183 1.56 12.31 -3.30
CA TYR A 183 0.14 11.95 -3.23
C TYR A 183 -0.76 13.08 -2.70
N GLN A 184 -0.19 14.14 -2.15
CA GLN A 184 -0.93 15.37 -1.87
C GLN A 184 -1.59 15.95 -3.14
N ASN A 185 -1.05 15.68 -4.33
CA ASN A 185 -1.53 16.16 -5.60
C ASN A 185 -2.22 15.06 -6.40
N ILE A 186 -3.43 15.31 -6.87
CA ILE A 186 -4.23 14.33 -7.66
C ILE A 186 -3.57 13.96 -8.98
N ASP A 187 -2.87 14.87 -9.63
CA ASP A 187 -2.11 14.58 -10.85
C ASP A 187 -1.06 13.50 -10.63
N ARG A 188 -0.45 13.46 -9.44
CA ARG A 188 0.52 12.44 -9.06
C ARG A 188 -0.13 11.09 -8.76
N ILE A 189 -1.36 11.09 -8.27
CA ILE A 189 -2.16 9.87 -8.12
C ILE A 189 -2.52 9.31 -9.50
N ALA A 190 -2.94 10.16 -10.43
CA ALA A 190 -3.16 9.76 -11.82
C ALA A 190 -1.88 9.17 -12.45
N TYR A 191 -0.72 9.78 -12.20
CA TYR A 191 0.58 9.25 -12.61
C TYR A 191 0.89 7.90 -11.97
N ALA A 192 0.67 7.74 -10.66
CA ALA A 192 0.89 6.47 -9.97
C ALA A 192 0.02 5.36 -10.57
N LEU A 193 -1.25 5.63 -10.83
CA LEU A 193 -2.16 4.70 -11.48
C LEU A 193 -1.66 4.31 -12.89
N HIS A 194 -1.19 5.27 -13.69
CA HIS A 194 -0.57 5.00 -14.98
C HIS A 194 0.64 4.07 -14.86
N ARG A 195 1.54 4.33 -13.90
CA ARG A 195 2.72 3.47 -13.66
C ARG A 195 2.33 2.04 -13.28
N ILE A 196 1.27 1.87 -12.50
CA ILE A 196 0.74 0.55 -12.14
C ILE A 196 0.25 -0.21 -13.37
N TYR A 197 -0.45 0.49 -14.27
CA TYR A 197 -0.87 -0.12 -15.53
C TYR A 197 0.32 -0.55 -16.40
N GLN A 198 1.37 0.26 -16.49
CA GLN A 198 2.60 -0.12 -17.19
C GLN A 198 3.24 -1.40 -16.61
N GLN A 199 3.24 -1.56 -15.27
CA GLN A 199 3.79 -2.75 -14.61
C GLN A 199 3.01 -4.03 -14.95
N ILE A 200 1.74 -3.92 -15.30
CA ILE A 200 0.93 -5.07 -15.76
C ILE A 200 0.87 -5.20 -17.28
N GLY A 201 1.74 -4.48 -18.00
CA GLY A 201 1.88 -4.57 -19.45
C GLY A 201 0.77 -3.85 -20.23
N LEU A 202 0.08 -2.91 -19.60
CA LEU A 202 -0.93 -2.07 -20.24
C LEU A 202 -0.40 -0.64 -20.34
N ASP A 203 -0.25 -0.16 -21.56
CA ASP A 203 0.06 1.26 -21.81
C ASP A 203 -1.25 2.03 -21.98
N ILE A 204 -1.35 3.17 -21.29
CA ILE A 204 -2.53 4.03 -21.34
C ILE A 204 -2.08 5.41 -21.79
N ALA A 205 -2.44 5.77 -23.01
CA ALA A 205 -1.98 6.99 -23.69
C ALA A 205 -2.49 8.31 -23.06
N TRP A 206 -3.42 8.26 -22.12
CA TRP A 206 -4.10 9.44 -21.58
C TRP A 206 -3.22 10.38 -20.73
N TYR A 207 -2.13 9.86 -20.16
CA TYR A 207 -1.26 10.65 -19.28
C TYR A 207 -0.43 11.71 -20.00
N SER A 208 -0.21 11.60 -21.30
CA SER A 208 0.64 12.51 -22.09
C SER A 208 -0.02 13.83 -22.53
N ARG A 209 -1.27 14.09 -22.15
CA ARG A 209 -2.02 15.29 -22.54
C ARG A 209 -1.93 16.38 -21.48
N HIS A 210 -1.48 17.60 -21.86
CA HIS A 210 -1.17 18.71 -20.97
C HIS A 210 -2.35 19.30 -20.18
N GLU A 211 -3.58 19.10 -20.62
CA GLU A 211 -4.79 19.43 -19.86
C GLU A 211 -5.53 18.10 -19.62
N ASN A 212 -5.31 17.50 -18.46
CA ASN A 212 -5.81 16.18 -18.22
C ASN A 212 -7.20 16.22 -17.54
N PRO A 213 -8.30 16.14 -18.30
CA PRO A 213 -9.64 16.13 -17.74
C PRO A 213 -9.86 14.94 -16.78
N LEU A 214 -9.06 13.88 -16.93
CA LEU A 214 -9.05 12.75 -15.99
C LEU A 214 -8.62 13.21 -14.58
N VAL A 215 -7.63 14.09 -14.46
CA VAL A 215 -7.23 14.64 -13.15
C VAL A 215 -8.38 15.38 -12.48
N ILE A 216 -9.14 16.16 -13.26
CA ILE A 216 -10.33 16.87 -12.78
C ILE A 216 -11.41 15.87 -12.33
N ALA A 217 -11.65 14.84 -13.12
CA ALA A 217 -12.62 13.80 -12.79
C ALA A 217 -12.19 13.01 -11.53
N MET A 218 -10.92 12.68 -11.41
CA MET A 218 -10.36 12.02 -10.21
C MET A 218 -10.43 12.92 -8.97
N ALA A 219 -10.22 14.24 -9.11
CA ALA A 219 -10.37 15.18 -8.01
C ALA A 219 -11.82 15.19 -7.48
N LYS A 220 -12.80 15.27 -8.37
CA LYS A 220 -14.22 15.20 -7.98
C LYS A 220 -14.57 13.87 -7.30
N LEU A 221 -14.07 12.75 -7.81
CA LEU A 221 -14.26 11.45 -7.18
C LEU A 221 -13.67 11.40 -5.77
N TYR A 222 -12.45 11.94 -5.60
CA TYR A 222 -11.82 12.02 -4.29
C TYR A 222 -12.61 12.86 -3.30
N ASP A 223 -13.09 14.03 -3.72
CA ASP A 223 -13.91 14.92 -2.87
C ASP A 223 -15.21 14.24 -2.45
N THR A 224 -15.94 13.63 -3.40
CA THR A 224 -17.17 12.86 -3.11
C THR A 224 -16.90 11.71 -2.13
N TRP A 225 -15.84 10.95 -2.36
CA TRP A 225 -15.46 9.84 -1.51
C TRP A 225 -15.04 10.31 -0.11
N LYS A 226 -14.27 11.40 -0.02
CA LYS A 226 -13.82 12.00 1.25
C LYS A 226 -14.98 12.49 2.11
N GLU A 227 -15.99 13.13 1.52
CA GLU A 227 -17.19 13.56 2.25
C GLU A 227 -17.91 12.38 2.88
N GLN A 228 -18.02 11.26 2.17
CA GLN A 228 -18.63 10.05 2.73
C GLN A 228 -17.76 9.37 3.78
N LEU A 229 -16.44 9.38 3.63
CA LEU A 229 -15.53 8.93 4.68
C LEU A 229 -15.79 9.60 6.02
N LEU A 230 -16.01 10.91 6.00
CA LEU A 230 -16.30 11.70 7.18
C LEU A 230 -17.66 11.32 7.78
N GLN A 231 -18.65 11.00 6.93
CA GLN A 231 -19.98 10.56 7.37
C GLN A 231 -20.01 9.13 7.92
N LEU A 232 -19.24 8.21 7.32
CA LEU A 232 -19.15 6.80 7.75
C LEU A 232 -18.29 6.60 9.02
N GLY A 233 -17.69 7.67 9.53
CA GLY A 233 -17.00 7.64 10.82
C GLY A 233 -15.71 6.81 10.79
N LEU A 234 -14.85 6.98 9.79
CA LEU A 234 -13.49 6.40 9.79
C LEU A 234 -12.69 6.73 11.05
N HIS A 235 -13.11 7.70 11.85
CA HIS A 235 -12.67 7.88 13.23
C HIS A 235 -12.83 6.62 14.10
N GLN A 236 -13.64 5.66 13.70
CA GLN A 236 -13.81 4.38 14.42
C GLN A 236 -12.69 3.39 14.12
N ILE A 237 -12.02 3.46 12.97
CA ILE A 237 -10.89 2.56 12.65
C ILE A 237 -9.68 2.92 13.51
N GLN A 238 -9.48 4.19 13.85
CA GLN A 238 -8.42 4.63 14.76
C GLN A 238 -8.73 4.30 16.23
N ARG A 239 -9.99 4.40 16.68
CA ARG A 239 -10.35 4.19 18.08
C ARG A 239 -10.40 2.72 18.53
N SER A 240 -10.54 1.77 17.62
CA SER A 240 -10.52 0.34 17.99
C SER A 240 -9.13 -0.16 18.44
N ASN A 241 -8.08 0.64 18.26
CA ASN A 241 -6.71 0.30 18.66
C ASN A 241 -6.24 1.01 19.94
N GLU A 242 -6.98 1.99 20.47
CA GLU A 242 -6.63 2.67 21.73
C GLU A 242 -7.19 1.98 22.97
N GLY A 243 -7.91 0.89 22.80
CA GLY A 243 -8.65 0.16 23.88
C GLY A 243 -8.21 -1.28 24.11
N LYS A 244 -6.97 -1.67 23.77
CA LYS A 244 -6.44 -3.00 24.15
C LYS A 244 -5.05 -2.90 24.73
#